data_f5e1c925057b22c40847d5dd9a606501
#
_entry.id   f5e1c925057b22c40847d5dd9a606501
#
_cell.length_a   1.000
_cell.length_b   1.000
_cell.length_c   1.000
_cell.angle_alpha   90.00
_cell.angle_beta   90.00
_cell.angle_gamma   90.00
#
_symmetry.space_group_name_H-M   'P 1'
#
loop_
_entity.id
_entity.type
_entity.pdbx_description
1 polymer ?
#
loop_
_entity_poly.entity_id
_entity_poly.type
_entity_poly.pdbx_seq_one_letter_code
_entity_poly.pdbx_strand_id
1 'polypeptide(L)'
;MIDRVKAFLKEKDMCVLATTREGRPHCSLMAYIADEEAEWIYMVTHRTTTKYKNLLSNEQVSLLVDNRCEGLPADRGKIQALTVHGVFHSVENQDTRKQILKKLLKRHPHMREFLSHPEAEILSVRADSFLFLDGISDAHQITLTP
;
A
#
# COMPACT_ATOMS: atom_id res chain seq x y z
N MET A 1 -16.36 -1.40 -12.51
CA MET A 1 -14.92 -1.01 -12.43
C MET A 1 -14.38 -1.04 -11.00
N ILE A 2 -15.11 -0.47 -10.04
CA ILE A 2 -14.66 -0.45 -8.64
C ILE A 2 -14.38 -1.85 -8.07
N ASP A 3 -15.23 -2.82 -8.35
CA ASP A 3 -15.03 -4.20 -7.89
C ASP A 3 -13.77 -4.84 -8.46
N ARG A 4 -13.46 -4.53 -9.72
CA ARG A 4 -12.27 -5.01 -10.38
C ARG A 4 -11.00 -4.40 -9.78
N VAL A 5 -11.04 -3.11 -9.46
CA VAL A 5 -9.94 -2.40 -8.82
C VAL A 5 -9.68 -2.94 -7.41
N LYS A 6 -10.74 -3.14 -6.63
CA LYS A 6 -10.65 -3.71 -5.28
C LYS A 6 -10.09 -5.14 -5.30
N ALA A 7 -10.53 -5.95 -6.27
CA ALA A 7 -10.02 -7.31 -6.45
C ALA A 7 -8.52 -7.29 -6.79
N PHE A 8 -8.10 -6.39 -7.68
CA PHE A 8 -6.70 -6.22 -8.05
C PHE A 8 -5.85 -5.86 -6.83
N LEU A 9 -6.29 -4.90 -6.03
CA LEU A 9 -5.58 -4.47 -4.83
C LEU A 9 -5.45 -5.62 -3.80
N LYS A 10 -6.49 -6.40 -3.60
CA LYS A 10 -6.48 -7.52 -2.65
C LYS A 10 -5.63 -8.70 -3.12
N GLU A 11 -5.56 -8.91 -4.41
CA GLU A 11 -4.78 -10.01 -5.01
C GLU A 11 -3.27 -9.77 -4.92
N LYS A 12 -2.84 -8.52 -5.17
CA LYS A 12 -1.43 -8.16 -5.12
C LYS A 12 -0.97 -8.01 -3.66
N ASP A 13 0.34 -8.04 -3.44
CA ASP A 13 0.91 -8.03 -2.10
C ASP A 13 2.16 -7.15 -1.94
N MET A 14 2.62 -6.53 -3.03
CA MET A 14 3.74 -5.59 -3.01
C MET A 14 3.33 -4.27 -3.66
N CYS A 15 3.82 -3.18 -3.11
CA CYS A 15 3.58 -1.85 -3.65
C CYS A 15 4.81 -0.97 -3.54
N VAL A 16 4.79 0.14 -4.29
CA VAL A 16 5.70 1.25 -4.06
C VAL A 16 4.94 2.30 -3.27
N LEU A 17 5.44 2.64 -2.08
CA LEU A 17 4.86 3.68 -1.22
C LEU A 17 5.61 4.98 -1.46
N ALA A 18 4.88 6.03 -1.80
CA ALA A 18 5.42 7.39 -1.93
C ALA A 18 5.02 8.22 -0.72
N THR A 19 6.00 8.82 -0.06
CA THR A 19 5.84 9.75 1.05
C THR A 19 6.55 11.05 0.72
N THR A 20 6.20 12.12 1.41
CA THR A 20 6.86 13.40 1.18
C THR A 20 7.15 14.14 2.49
N ARG A 21 8.23 14.90 2.48
CA ARG A 21 8.60 15.81 3.55
C ARG A 21 9.25 17.05 2.95
N GLU A 22 8.72 18.23 3.31
CA GLU A 22 9.24 19.51 2.80
C GLU A 22 9.31 19.53 1.26
N GLY A 23 8.29 18.95 0.61
CA GLY A 23 8.20 18.89 -0.84
C GLY A 23 9.12 17.85 -1.51
N ARG A 24 9.90 17.10 -0.74
CA ARG A 24 10.78 16.07 -1.29
C ARG A 24 10.08 14.70 -1.26
N PRO A 25 9.77 14.13 -2.44
CA PRO A 25 9.15 12.80 -2.50
C PRO A 25 10.17 11.69 -2.24
N HIS A 26 9.69 10.61 -1.65
CA HIS A 26 10.49 9.43 -1.32
C HIS A 26 9.69 8.17 -1.65
N CYS A 27 10.28 7.21 -2.36
CA CYS A 27 9.65 5.95 -2.73
C CYS A 27 10.27 4.78 -1.97
N SER A 28 9.44 3.83 -1.55
CA SER A 28 9.88 2.61 -0.86
C SER A 28 9.11 1.41 -1.39
N LEU A 29 9.81 0.31 -1.61
CA LEU A 29 9.16 -0.97 -1.94
C LEU A 29 8.65 -1.60 -0.65
N MET A 30 7.35 -1.93 -0.60
CA MET A 30 6.66 -2.38 0.60
C MET A 30 5.83 -3.63 0.35
N ALA A 31 5.89 -4.57 1.29
CA ALA A 31 4.89 -5.62 1.41
C ALA A 31 3.64 -5.06 2.07
N TYR A 32 2.47 -5.44 1.60
CA TYR A 32 1.21 -4.95 2.16
C TYR A 32 0.14 -6.03 2.20
N ILE A 33 -0.93 -5.74 2.93
CA ILE A 33 -2.23 -6.39 2.82
C ILE A 33 -3.32 -5.32 2.72
N ALA A 34 -4.45 -5.67 2.12
CA ALA A 34 -5.64 -4.84 2.12
C ALA A 34 -6.73 -5.50 2.97
N ASP A 35 -7.63 -4.70 3.53
CA ASP A 35 -8.79 -5.25 4.22
C ASP A 35 -9.84 -5.79 3.24
N GLU A 36 -10.91 -6.42 3.75
CA GLU A 36 -11.97 -7.02 2.94
C GLU A 36 -12.58 -6.04 1.93
N GLU A 37 -12.80 -4.80 2.36
CA GLU A 37 -13.43 -3.77 1.53
C GLU A 37 -12.43 -3.05 0.63
N ALA A 38 -11.13 -3.37 0.74
CA ALA A 38 -10.04 -2.71 0.02
C ALA A 38 -10.04 -1.18 0.21
N GLU A 39 -10.43 -0.73 1.40
CA GLU A 39 -10.41 0.68 1.80
C GLU A 39 -9.22 1.01 2.69
N TRP A 40 -8.70 0.00 3.39
CA TRP A 40 -7.54 0.13 4.27
C TRP A 40 -6.41 -0.76 3.77
N ILE A 41 -5.23 -0.20 3.75
CA ILE A 41 -3.99 -0.89 3.34
C ILE A 41 -3.01 -0.84 4.50
N TYR A 42 -2.45 -2.00 4.85
CA TYR A 42 -1.57 -2.14 6.00
C TYR A 42 -0.18 -2.58 5.59
N MET A 43 0.80 -1.90 6.12
CA MET A 43 2.22 -2.17 5.93
C MET A 43 2.92 -2.02 7.27
N VAL A 44 4.19 -2.41 7.35
CA VAL A 44 5.01 -2.19 8.54
C VAL A 44 6.35 -1.60 8.14
N THR A 45 6.82 -0.65 8.91
CA THR A 45 8.18 -0.12 8.83
C THR A 45 8.77 -0.02 10.24
N HIS A 46 10.04 0.34 10.35
CA HIS A 46 10.67 0.67 11.63
C HIS A 46 10.69 2.19 11.83
N ARG A 47 10.57 2.63 13.08
CA ARG A 47 10.52 4.06 13.45
C ARG A 47 11.73 4.87 12.99
N THR A 48 12.85 4.18 12.70
CA THR A 48 14.10 4.81 12.26
C THR A 48 14.16 5.15 10.78
N THR A 49 13.18 4.73 9.98
CA THR A 49 13.21 4.90 8.52
C THR A 49 12.80 6.30 8.08
N THR A 50 13.29 6.71 6.90
CA THR A 50 12.92 7.98 6.27
C THR A 50 11.41 8.06 6.03
N LYS A 51 10.79 6.98 5.54
CA LYS A 51 9.35 6.95 5.28
C LYS A 51 8.53 7.21 6.53
N TYR A 52 8.91 6.64 7.67
CA TYR A 52 8.19 6.85 8.92
C TYR A 52 8.29 8.31 9.38
N LYS A 53 9.48 8.88 9.31
CA LYS A 53 9.71 10.31 9.64
C LYS A 53 8.90 11.22 8.72
N ASN A 54 8.83 10.89 7.43
CA ASN A 54 8.02 11.63 6.47
C ASN A 54 6.53 11.59 6.85
N LEU A 55 6.02 10.42 7.23
CA LEU A 55 4.61 10.23 7.61
C LEU A 55 4.22 11.01 8.85
N LEU A 56 5.12 11.16 9.82
CA LEU A 56 4.88 11.98 11.00
C LEU A 56 4.75 13.46 10.64
N SER A 57 5.39 13.89 9.56
CA SER A 57 5.37 15.27 9.08
C SER A 57 4.26 15.53 8.05
N ASN A 58 3.94 14.55 7.22
CA ASN A 58 2.92 14.66 6.19
C ASN A 58 2.24 13.30 5.99
N GLU A 59 0.98 13.22 6.31
CA GLU A 59 0.19 12.00 6.26
C GLU A 59 -0.31 11.61 4.86
N GLN A 60 -0.17 12.49 3.87
CA GLN A 60 -0.58 12.22 2.49
C GLN A 60 0.37 11.23 1.83
N VAL A 61 -0.18 10.18 1.23
CA VAL A 61 0.60 9.12 0.58
C VAL A 61 -0.01 8.74 -0.76
N SER A 62 0.84 8.11 -1.58
CA SER A 62 0.39 7.38 -2.77
C SER A 62 1.03 6.01 -2.79
N LEU A 63 0.30 5.02 -3.28
CA LEU A 63 0.81 3.67 -3.48
C LEU A 63 0.64 3.30 -4.95
N LEU A 64 1.66 2.64 -5.50
CA LEU A 64 1.59 2.07 -6.83
C LEU A 64 1.61 0.55 -6.71
N VAL A 65 0.57 -0.10 -7.24
CA VAL A 65 0.44 -1.56 -7.30
C VAL A 65 0.29 -1.94 -8.77
N ASP A 66 1.11 -2.87 -9.24
CA ASP A 66 1.08 -3.25 -10.66
C ASP A 66 1.39 -4.73 -10.85
N ASN A 67 1.24 -5.21 -12.09
CA ASN A 67 1.53 -6.58 -12.49
C ASN A 67 2.71 -6.70 -13.46
N ARG A 68 3.60 -5.72 -13.50
CA ARG A 68 4.73 -5.69 -14.45
C ARG A 68 5.66 -6.90 -14.37
N CYS A 69 5.71 -7.58 -13.22
CA CYS A 69 6.56 -8.75 -13.01
C CYS A 69 5.88 -10.08 -13.39
N GLU A 70 4.61 -10.04 -13.79
CA GLU A 70 3.79 -11.24 -14.04
C GLU A 70 3.72 -11.64 -15.52
N GLY A 71 4.35 -10.88 -16.41
CA GLY A 71 4.29 -11.13 -17.85
C GLY A 71 5.65 -11.09 -18.51
N LEU A 72 5.68 -11.45 -19.79
CA LEU A 72 6.85 -11.33 -20.64
C LEU A 72 7.00 -9.91 -21.18
N PRO A 73 8.21 -9.50 -21.65
CA PRO A 73 8.38 -8.16 -22.27
C PRO A 73 7.38 -7.86 -23.38
N ALA A 74 6.94 -8.88 -24.13
CA ALA A 74 5.93 -8.72 -25.19
C ALA A 74 4.55 -8.33 -24.65
N ASP A 75 4.29 -8.56 -23.35
CA ASP A 75 3.00 -8.29 -22.71
C ASP A 75 2.92 -6.89 -22.10
N ARG A 76 3.92 -6.05 -22.28
CA ARG A 76 3.96 -4.72 -21.64
C ARG A 76 2.79 -3.82 -21.99
N GLY A 77 2.19 -3.99 -23.16
CA GLY A 77 0.97 -3.28 -23.54
C GLY A 77 -0.27 -3.70 -22.76
N LYS A 78 -0.18 -4.79 -21.98
CA LYS A 78 -1.27 -5.33 -21.15
C LYS A 78 -1.03 -5.10 -19.65
N ILE A 79 0.04 -4.39 -19.28
CA ILE A 79 0.34 -4.10 -17.90
C ILE A 79 -0.80 -3.29 -17.29
N GLN A 80 -1.18 -3.67 -16.09
CA GLN A 80 -2.15 -2.96 -15.27
C GLN A 80 -1.44 -2.30 -14.10
N ALA A 81 -1.81 -1.08 -13.81
CA ALA A 81 -1.21 -0.32 -12.71
C ALA A 81 -2.30 0.43 -11.96
N LEU A 82 -2.27 0.31 -10.63
CA LEU A 82 -3.19 0.99 -9.74
C LEU A 82 -2.42 1.98 -8.89
N THR A 83 -2.79 3.26 -8.99
CA THR A 83 -2.33 4.28 -8.04
C THR A 83 -3.42 4.47 -7.00
N VAL A 84 -3.07 4.31 -5.73
CA VAL A 84 -3.95 4.59 -4.60
C VAL A 84 -3.48 5.88 -3.95
N HIS A 85 -4.34 6.89 -3.88
CA HIS A 85 -4.10 8.05 -3.04
C HIS A 85 -4.78 7.83 -1.69
N GLY A 86 -4.12 8.16 -0.62
CA GLY A 86 -4.66 7.93 0.71
C GLY A 86 -3.98 8.72 1.80
N VAL A 87 -4.42 8.46 3.02
CA VAL A 87 -3.97 9.15 4.22
C VAL A 87 -3.49 8.14 5.25
N PHE A 88 -2.31 8.38 5.78
CA PHE A 88 -1.74 7.58 6.87
C PHE A 88 -2.49 7.82 8.18
N HIS A 89 -2.76 6.73 8.89
CA HIS A 89 -3.27 6.72 10.26
C HIS A 89 -2.41 5.78 11.10
N SER A 90 -2.08 6.21 12.32
CA SER A 90 -1.43 5.32 13.28
C SER A 90 -2.43 4.33 13.86
N VAL A 91 -1.96 3.16 14.26
CA VAL A 91 -2.78 2.14 14.93
C VAL A 91 -2.36 2.08 16.40
N GLU A 92 -3.21 2.60 17.28
CA GLU A 92 -2.90 2.69 18.73
C GLU A 92 -3.52 1.57 19.54
N ASN A 93 -4.67 1.01 19.10
CA ASN A 93 -5.34 -0.09 19.79
C ASN A 93 -4.50 -1.37 19.68
N GLN A 94 -4.11 -1.95 20.80
CA GLN A 94 -3.22 -3.10 20.84
C GLN A 94 -3.84 -4.37 20.24
N ASP A 95 -5.13 -4.58 20.40
CA ASP A 95 -5.81 -5.74 19.83
C ASP A 95 -5.88 -5.64 18.30
N THR A 96 -6.20 -4.46 17.79
CA THR A 96 -6.19 -4.18 16.35
C THR A 96 -4.79 -4.36 15.78
N ARG A 97 -3.77 -3.85 16.48
CA ARG A 97 -2.36 -4.01 16.08
C ARG A 97 -2.00 -5.49 15.95
N LYS A 98 -2.34 -6.30 16.95
CA LYS A 98 -2.06 -7.74 16.94
C LYS A 98 -2.73 -8.46 15.77
N GLN A 99 -3.98 -8.12 15.49
CA GLN A 99 -4.72 -8.70 14.37
C GLN A 99 -4.09 -8.37 13.02
N ILE A 100 -3.70 -7.12 12.82
CA ILE A 100 -3.05 -6.67 11.58
C ILE A 100 -1.71 -7.37 11.41
N LEU A 101 -0.88 -7.42 12.45
CA LEU A 101 0.42 -8.09 12.40
C LEU A 101 0.28 -9.58 12.09
N LYS A 102 -0.72 -10.23 12.65
CA LYS A 102 -1.02 -11.65 12.38
C LYS A 102 -1.36 -11.87 10.90
N LYS A 103 -2.19 -11.01 10.32
CA LYS A 103 -2.57 -11.08 8.91
C LYS A 103 -1.38 -10.79 7.99
N LEU A 104 -0.56 -9.80 8.33
CA LEU A 104 0.67 -9.50 7.60
C LEU A 104 1.64 -10.69 7.63
N LEU A 105 1.82 -11.31 8.78
CA LEU A 105 2.69 -12.48 8.92
C LEU A 105 2.17 -13.68 8.10
N LYS A 106 0.86 -13.87 8.07
CA LYS A 106 0.24 -14.95 7.30
C LYS A 106 0.50 -14.78 5.80
N ARG A 107 0.37 -13.57 5.28
CA ARG A 107 0.61 -13.26 3.87
C ARG A 107 2.10 -13.20 3.53
N HIS A 108 2.92 -12.74 4.48
CA HIS A 108 4.36 -12.49 4.31
C HIS A 108 5.17 -13.19 5.41
N PRO A 109 5.22 -14.55 5.40
CA PRO A 109 5.89 -15.29 6.49
C PRO A 109 7.38 -15.02 6.61
N HIS A 110 8.04 -14.57 5.53
CA HIS A 110 9.45 -14.19 5.51
C HIS A 110 9.75 -12.93 6.33
N MET A 111 8.72 -12.17 6.74
CA MET A 111 8.88 -10.92 7.49
C MET A 111 8.77 -11.11 9.02
N ARG A 112 8.80 -12.34 9.54
CA ARG A 112 8.59 -12.62 10.95
C ARG A 112 9.46 -11.79 11.88
N GLU A 113 10.77 -11.75 11.66
CA GLU A 113 11.70 -10.98 12.47
C GLU A 113 11.43 -9.47 12.37
N PHE A 114 11.18 -8.99 11.16
CA PHE A 114 10.89 -7.60 10.89
C PHE A 114 9.62 -7.14 11.62
N LEU A 115 8.56 -7.95 11.56
CA LEU A 115 7.26 -7.64 12.18
C LEU A 115 7.31 -7.68 13.71
N SER A 116 8.19 -8.50 14.29
CA SER A 116 8.34 -8.63 15.75
C SER A 116 9.38 -7.70 16.35
N HIS A 117 10.07 -6.91 15.54
CA HIS A 117 11.10 -5.98 16.02
C HIS A 117 10.48 -4.90 16.92
N PRO A 118 11.15 -4.50 18.05
CA PRO A 118 10.63 -3.47 18.95
C PRO A 118 10.33 -2.12 18.28
N GLU A 119 11.05 -1.79 17.21
CA GLU A 119 10.86 -0.54 16.46
C GLU A 119 9.77 -0.64 15.37
N ALA A 120 9.12 -1.79 15.22
CA ALA A 120 8.10 -1.99 14.18
C ALA A 120 6.85 -1.14 14.44
N GLU A 121 6.41 -0.43 13.41
CA GLU A 121 5.19 0.37 13.40
C GLU A 121 4.32 0.02 12.20
N ILE A 122 3.03 -0.12 12.44
CA ILE A 122 2.06 -0.34 11.37
C ILE A 122 1.80 0.97 10.66
N LEU A 123 1.87 0.92 9.33
CA LEU A 123 1.44 2.00 8.45
C LEU A 123 0.05 1.65 7.94
N SER A 124 -0.97 2.27 8.52
CA SER A 124 -2.36 2.08 8.11
C SER A 124 -2.74 3.22 7.18
N VAL A 125 -3.11 2.90 5.95
CA VAL A 125 -3.48 3.90 4.93
C VAL A 125 -4.94 3.72 4.56
N ARG A 126 -5.73 4.77 4.70
CA ARG A 126 -7.10 4.80 4.20
C ARG A 126 -7.09 5.36 2.78
N ALA A 127 -7.63 4.60 1.83
CA ALA A 127 -7.71 5.01 0.45
C ALA A 127 -8.75 6.11 0.25
N ASP A 128 -8.39 7.16 -0.49
CA ASP A 128 -9.30 8.25 -0.92
C ASP A 128 -9.80 8.02 -2.33
N SER A 129 -8.89 7.60 -3.21
CA SER A 129 -9.17 7.45 -4.63
C SER A 129 -8.24 6.45 -5.28
N PHE A 130 -8.69 5.93 -6.40
CA PHE A 130 -7.94 5.01 -7.24
C PHE A 130 -7.79 5.59 -8.65
N LEU A 131 -6.62 5.46 -9.22
CA LEU A 131 -6.39 5.64 -10.65
C LEU A 131 -5.93 4.29 -11.21
N PHE A 132 -6.77 3.66 -12.00
CA PHE A 132 -6.48 2.36 -12.58
C PHE A 132 -6.15 2.49 -14.07
N LEU A 133 -4.93 2.09 -14.44
CA LEU A 133 -4.45 2.04 -15.80
C LEU A 133 -4.54 0.60 -16.29
N ASP A 134 -5.36 0.36 -17.31
CA ASP A 134 -5.53 -0.95 -17.93
C ASP A 134 -4.91 -0.92 -19.32
N GLY A 135 -3.67 -1.41 -19.42
CA GLY A 135 -2.86 -1.26 -20.62
C GLY A 135 -2.24 0.13 -20.72
N ILE A 136 -1.91 0.56 -21.93
CA ILE A 136 -1.12 1.79 -22.15
C ILE A 136 -1.96 3.07 -22.00
N SER A 137 -3.24 3.04 -22.37
CA SER A 137 -4.02 4.26 -22.55
C SER A 137 -5.40 4.26 -21.90
N ASP A 138 -5.84 3.16 -21.29
CA ASP A 138 -7.17 3.05 -20.71
C ASP A 138 -7.11 3.33 -19.21
N ALA A 139 -7.36 4.58 -18.81
CA ALA A 139 -7.25 5.06 -17.44
C ALA A 139 -8.64 5.34 -16.83
N HIS A 140 -8.86 4.89 -15.60
CA HIS A 140 -10.10 5.05 -14.85
C HIS A 140 -9.83 5.67 -13.49
N GLN A 141 -10.43 6.83 -13.24
CA GLN A 141 -10.36 7.54 -11.96
C GLN A 141 -11.60 7.22 -11.14
N ILE A 142 -11.39 6.78 -9.90
CA ILE A 142 -12.48 6.46 -8.95
C ILE A 142 -12.20 7.17 -7.64
N THR A 143 -13.13 8.01 -7.18
CA THR A 143 -13.07 8.67 -5.89
C THR A 143 -13.95 7.92 -4.91
N LEU A 144 -13.41 7.59 -3.74
CA LEU A 144 -14.17 6.93 -2.69
C LEU A 144 -14.92 7.98 -1.87
N THR A 145 -16.19 7.70 -1.54
CA THR A 145 -16.97 8.54 -0.65
C THR A 145 -16.56 8.26 0.80
N PRO A 146 -16.44 9.33 1.64
CA PRO A 146 -16.10 9.14 3.06
C PRO A 146 -17.17 8.38 3.82
#